data_5c144b14fa2611194306262c45a5c46b
#
_entry.id   5c144b14fa2611194306262c45a5c46b
#
_cell.length_a   1.000
_cell.length_b   1.000
_cell.length_c   1.000
_cell.angle_alpha   90.00
_cell.angle_beta   90.00
_cell.angle_gamma   90.00
#
_symmetry.space_group_name_H-M   'P 1'
#
loop_
_entity.id
_entity.type
_entity.pdbx_description
1 polymer ?
#
loop_
_entity_poly.entity_id
_entity_poly.type
_entity_poly.pdbx_seq_one_letter_code
_entity_poly.pdbx_strand_id
1 'polypeptide(L)'
;VGEIVATSQLVREFRKVFPDSPILVSVVTTGGYEMAHRIIKDADAIIYFPLDLPFLASRVVGRIRPRVFLPVETELWPNFLKKAKQLDVPVMMVNGRISDRSVKQYKYLLGMLREMIGTVKCFAMQSGIDADYIMRLGAPRELVTVTGNTKFDQAYTSVSPEERAALIAELGLAGASRIMIAGSTHRGEEELVLNA
;
A
#
# COMPACT_ATOMS: atom_id res chain seq x y z
N VAL A 1 2.01 -0.07 8.59
CA VAL A 1 0.60 -0.30 9.00
C VAL A 1 -0.36 0.22 7.93
N GLY A 2 -0.20 1.49 7.48
CA GLY A 2 -1.08 2.08 6.46
C GLY A 2 -1.14 1.31 5.14
N GLU A 3 -0.01 0.80 4.66
CA GLU A 3 0.08 -0.03 3.44
C GLU A 3 -0.71 -1.34 3.59
N ILE A 4 -0.66 -1.98 4.77
CA ILE A 4 -1.39 -3.23 5.02
C ILE A 4 -2.90 -2.99 4.98
N VAL A 5 -3.36 -1.86 5.54
CA VAL A 5 -4.78 -1.49 5.49
C VAL A 5 -5.22 -1.27 4.03
N ALA A 6 -4.44 -0.53 3.24
CA ALA A 6 -4.70 -0.33 1.81
C ALA A 6 -4.72 -1.67 1.05
N THR A 7 -3.76 -2.57 1.34
CA THR A 7 -3.68 -3.91 0.73
C THR A 7 -4.87 -4.79 1.10
N SER A 8 -5.41 -4.69 2.32
CA SER A 8 -6.53 -5.54 2.75
C SER A 8 -7.77 -5.39 1.90
N GLN A 9 -8.10 -4.17 1.48
CA GLN A 9 -9.23 -3.91 0.59
C GLN A 9 -8.99 -4.49 -0.80
N LEU A 10 -7.77 -4.30 -1.33
CA LEU A 10 -7.39 -4.85 -2.63
C LEU A 10 -7.51 -6.39 -2.63
N VAL A 11 -6.99 -7.07 -1.61
CA VAL A 11 -7.06 -8.53 -1.46
C VAL A 11 -8.53 -9.00 -1.41
N ARG A 12 -9.37 -8.29 -0.68
CA ARG A 12 -10.81 -8.59 -0.60
C ARG A 12 -11.49 -8.51 -1.97
N GLU A 13 -11.23 -7.45 -2.73
CA GLU A 13 -11.81 -7.29 -4.06
C GLU A 13 -11.26 -8.33 -5.04
N PHE A 14 -9.97 -8.63 -4.98
CA PHE A 14 -9.38 -9.72 -5.75
C PHE A 14 -10.03 -11.07 -5.46
N ARG A 15 -10.29 -11.39 -4.20
CA ARG A 15 -10.95 -12.65 -3.81
C ARG A 15 -12.37 -12.77 -4.39
N LYS A 16 -13.11 -11.66 -4.47
CA LYS A 16 -14.45 -11.65 -5.09
C LYS A 16 -14.40 -11.94 -6.58
N VAL A 17 -13.42 -11.37 -7.28
CA VAL A 17 -13.28 -11.50 -8.73
C VAL A 17 -12.61 -12.83 -9.12
N PHE A 18 -11.68 -13.31 -8.29
CA PHE A 18 -10.88 -14.51 -8.53
C PHE A 18 -10.95 -15.46 -7.32
N PRO A 19 -12.12 -16.08 -7.05
CA PRO A 19 -12.35 -16.85 -5.84
C PRO A 19 -11.40 -18.05 -5.67
N ASP A 20 -11.00 -18.69 -6.76
CA ASP A 20 -10.17 -19.89 -6.77
C ASP A 20 -8.67 -19.61 -6.96
N SER A 21 -8.28 -18.34 -7.12
CA SER A 21 -6.88 -17.99 -7.35
C SER A 21 -6.13 -17.85 -6.02
N PRO A 22 -4.98 -18.55 -5.84
CA PRO A 22 -4.17 -18.37 -4.64
C PRO A 22 -3.65 -16.93 -4.51
N ILE A 23 -3.86 -16.33 -3.34
CA ILE A 23 -3.40 -14.98 -3.00
C ILE A 23 -2.34 -15.08 -1.91
N LEU A 24 -1.11 -14.70 -2.25
CA LEU A 24 0.01 -14.62 -1.34
C LEU A 24 0.30 -13.14 -1.02
N VAL A 25 0.27 -12.78 0.24
CA VAL A 25 0.68 -11.45 0.71
C VAL A 25 2.06 -11.54 1.36
N SER A 26 2.93 -10.61 1.04
CA SER A 26 4.25 -10.52 1.66
C SER A 26 4.48 -9.15 2.28
N VAL A 27 5.16 -9.12 3.42
CA VAL A 27 5.39 -7.93 4.24
C VAL A 27 6.84 -7.86 4.72
N VAL A 28 7.39 -6.67 4.88
CA VAL A 28 8.80 -6.48 5.23
C VAL A 28 9.02 -6.42 6.73
N THR A 29 8.06 -5.89 7.51
CA THR A 29 8.23 -5.60 8.93
C THR A 29 7.41 -6.52 9.83
N THR A 30 7.88 -6.75 11.06
CA THR A 30 7.15 -7.54 12.08
C THR A 30 5.77 -6.96 12.38
N GLY A 31 5.68 -5.64 12.61
CA GLY A 31 4.39 -4.98 12.84
C GLY A 31 3.45 -5.07 11.63
N GLY A 32 4.00 -5.03 10.40
CA GLY A 32 3.26 -5.29 9.17
C GLY A 32 2.74 -6.73 9.12
N TYR A 33 3.54 -7.71 9.51
CA TYR A 33 3.18 -9.12 9.53
C TYR A 33 2.04 -9.40 10.52
N GLU A 34 2.15 -8.91 11.74
CA GLU A 34 1.10 -9.04 12.75
C GLU A 34 -0.21 -8.37 12.32
N MET A 35 -0.11 -7.15 11.79
CA MET A 35 -1.28 -6.43 11.29
C MET A 35 -1.91 -7.17 10.09
N ALA A 36 -1.12 -7.67 9.14
CA ALA A 36 -1.62 -8.40 7.99
C ALA A 36 -2.42 -9.64 8.42
N HIS A 37 -1.89 -10.44 9.35
CA HIS A 37 -2.62 -11.59 9.93
C HIS A 37 -3.91 -11.19 10.64
N ARG A 38 -3.94 -9.98 11.22
CA ARG A 38 -5.12 -9.47 11.92
C ARG A 38 -6.23 -9.05 10.97
N ILE A 39 -5.90 -8.38 9.86
CA ILE A 39 -6.90 -7.72 9.01
C ILE A 39 -7.08 -8.32 7.61
N ILE A 40 -6.07 -9.01 7.06
CA ILE A 40 -6.18 -9.65 5.75
C ILE A 40 -6.62 -11.11 5.93
N LYS A 41 -7.93 -11.36 5.84
CA LYS A 41 -8.51 -12.70 6.02
C LYS A 41 -8.69 -13.48 4.71
N ASP A 42 -8.68 -12.77 3.58
CA ASP A 42 -8.95 -13.32 2.26
C ASP A 42 -7.67 -13.78 1.52
N ALA A 43 -6.50 -13.69 2.15
CA ALA A 43 -5.24 -14.24 1.62
C ALA A 43 -5.06 -15.70 2.04
N ASP A 44 -4.53 -16.53 1.13
CA ASP A 44 -4.22 -17.94 1.40
C ASP A 44 -2.95 -18.11 2.23
N ALA A 45 -1.99 -17.18 2.08
CA ALA A 45 -0.78 -17.15 2.89
C ALA A 45 -0.26 -15.71 3.08
N ILE A 46 0.34 -15.49 4.24
CA ILE A 46 1.06 -14.25 4.58
C ILE A 46 2.48 -14.65 4.97
N ILE A 47 3.47 -14.05 4.33
CA ILE A 47 4.89 -14.34 4.57
C ILE A 47 5.69 -13.07 4.76
N TYR A 48 6.88 -13.19 5.32
CA TYR A 48 7.87 -12.13 5.24
C TYR A 48 8.42 -12.03 3.82
N PHE A 49 8.52 -10.79 3.30
CA PHE A 49 9.21 -10.54 2.04
C PHE A 49 10.70 -10.86 2.23
N PRO A 50 11.29 -11.72 1.41
CA PRO A 50 12.69 -12.08 1.54
C PRO A 50 13.58 -10.89 1.16
N LEU A 51 14.79 -10.85 1.68
CA LEU A 51 15.79 -9.87 1.27
C LEU A 51 15.97 -9.89 -0.26
N ASP A 52 16.05 -8.71 -0.87
CA ASP A 52 16.18 -8.57 -2.32
C ASP A 52 17.61 -8.89 -2.83
N LEU A 53 18.07 -10.08 -2.50
CA LEU A 53 19.35 -10.64 -3.00
C LEU A 53 19.09 -11.48 -4.25
N PRO A 54 20.00 -11.46 -5.27
CA PRO A 54 19.77 -12.11 -6.56
C PRO A 54 19.39 -13.59 -6.46
N PHE A 55 20.05 -14.35 -5.59
CA PHE A 55 19.78 -15.77 -5.40
C PHE A 55 18.48 -16.04 -4.65
N LEU A 56 18.11 -15.19 -3.66
CA LEU A 56 16.85 -15.32 -2.93
C LEU A 56 15.66 -14.95 -3.82
N ALA A 57 15.73 -13.82 -4.53
CA ALA A 57 14.72 -13.41 -5.50
C ALA A 57 14.50 -14.51 -6.56
N SER A 58 15.59 -15.05 -7.13
CA SER A 58 15.52 -16.15 -8.10
C SER A 58 14.85 -17.39 -7.53
N ARG A 59 15.20 -17.77 -6.30
CA ARG A 59 14.65 -18.96 -5.64
C ARG A 59 13.16 -18.78 -5.32
N VAL A 60 12.78 -17.63 -4.77
CA VAL A 60 11.41 -17.39 -4.34
C VAL A 60 10.48 -17.21 -5.53
N VAL A 61 10.77 -16.29 -6.45
CA VAL A 61 9.94 -16.07 -7.64
C VAL A 61 9.88 -17.33 -8.52
N GLY A 62 11.02 -18.02 -8.67
CA GLY A 62 11.10 -19.26 -9.44
C GLY A 62 10.32 -20.43 -8.82
N ARG A 63 10.15 -20.45 -7.50
CA ARG A 63 9.38 -21.49 -6.79
C ARG A 63 7.89 -21.17 -6.74
N ILE A 64 7.53 -19.91 -6.50
CA ILE A 64 6.13 -19.45 -6.43
C ILE A 64 5.52 -19.37 -7.83
N ARG A 65 6.28 -18.89 -8.82
CA ARG A 65 5.81 -18.66 -10.20
C ARG A 65 4.47 -17.95 -10.23
N PRO A 66 4.36 -16.73 -9.66
CA PRO A 66 3.10 -16.03 -9.57
C PRO A 66 2.59 -15.69 -10.98
N ARG A 67 1.27 -15.68 -11.18
CA ARG A 67 0.64 -15.25 -12.44
C ARG A 67 0.73 -13.72 -12.62
N VAL A 68 0.84 -12.99 -11.53
CA VAL A 68 1.06 -11.53 -11.48
C VAL A 68 1.79 -11.19 -10.20
N PHE A 69 2.65 -10.18 -10.26
CA PHE A 69 3.31 -9.60 -9.09
C PHE A 69 2.83 -8.16 -8.91
N LEU A 70 2.31 -7.84 -7.71
CA LEU A 70 1.70 -6.57 -7.38
C LEU A 70 2.50 -5.84 -6.29
N PRO A 71 3.54 -5.06 -6.63
CA PRO A 71 4.15 -4.15 -5.67
C PRO A 71 3.16 -3.05 -5.26
N VAL A 72 3.01 -2.86 -3.95
CA VAL A 72 2.14 -1.84 -3.38
C VAL A 72 2.97 -0.60 -3.02
N GLU A 73 2.45 0.58 -3.32
CA GLU A 73 3.11 1.88 -3.14
C GLU A 73 4.45 1.97 -3.90
N THR A 74 5.57 2.18 -3.20
CA THR A 74 6.91 2.39 -3.80
C THR A 74 7.81 1.15 -3.75
N GLU A 75 7.26 -0.02 -3.50
CA GLU A 75 8.00 -1.27 -3.28
C GLU A 75 8.60 -1.86 -4.57
N LEU A 76 9.54 -1.11 -5.18
CA LEU A 76 10.27 -1.53 -6.37
C LEU A 76 11.57 -2.26 -5.99
N TRP A 77 11.52 -3.58 -5.97
CA TRP A 77 12.64 -4.46 -5.59
C TRP A 77 13.41 -4.93 -6.84
N PRO A 78 14.66 -4.46 -7.08
CA PRO A 78 15.37 -4.66 -8.35
C PRO A 78 15.52 -6.12 -8.75
N ASN A 79 15.94 -6.98 -7.82
CA ASN A 79 16.21 -8.40 -8.14
C ASN A 79 14.90 -9.18 -8.33
N PHE A 80 13.85 -8.86 -7.58
CA PHE A 80 12.51 -9.43 -7.78
C PHE A 80 11.94 -9.04 -9.13
N LEU A 81 12.01 -7.76 -9.50
CA LEU A 81 11.55 -7.25 -10.79
C LEU A 81 12.32 -7.89 -11.95
N LYS A 82 13.65 -7.96 -11.83
CA LYS A 82 14.50 -8.62 -12.82
C LYS A 82 14.13 -10.09 -13.00
N LYS A 83 13.86 -10.79 -11.89
CA LYS A 83 13.46 -12.21 -11.96
C LYS A 83 12.05 -12.38 -12.50
N ALA A 84 11.11 -11.53 -12.14
CA ALA A 84 9.76 -11.52 -12.72
C ALA A 84 9.82 -11.35 -14.24
N LYS A 85 10.62 -10.40 -14.73
CA LYS A 85 10.86 -10.21 -16.17
C LYS A 85 11.44 -11.46 -16.87
N GLN A 86 12.42 -12.12 -16.24
CA GLN A 86 13.03 -13.34 -16.78
C GLN A 86 12.07 -14.52 -16.89
N LEU A 87 11.01 -14.54 -16.09
CA LEU A 87 10.00 -15.60 -16.04
C LEU A 87 8.69 -15.19 -16.70
N ASP A 88 8.68 -14.04 -17.40
CA ASP A 88 7.49 -13.45 -18.04
C ASP A 88 6.32 -13.24 -17.07
N VAL A 89 6.61 -13.01 -15.79
CA VAL A 89 5.61 -12.67 -14.78
C VAL A 89 5.26 -11.18 -14.93
N PRO A 90 4.02 -10.84 -15.27
CA PRO A 90 3.59 -9.45 -15.37
C PRO A 90 3.65 -8.77 -14.00
N VAL A 91 4.14 -7.53 -14.00
CA VAL A 91 4.22 -6.69 -12.80
C VAL A 91 3.28 -5.51 -12.96
N MET A 92 2.45 -5.25 -11.95
CA MET A 92 1.55 -4.10 -11.91
C MET A 92 1.71 -3.38 -10.58
N MET A 93 2.18 -2.13 -10.61
CA MET A 93 2.23 -1.29 -9.42
C MET A 93 0.83 -0.87 -9.03
N VAL A 94 0.44 -1.08 -7.78
CA VAL A 94 -0.87 -0.72 -7.25
C VAL A 94 -0.75 0.25 -6.10
N ASN A 95 -1.70 1.17 -5.96
CA ASN A 95 -1.67 2.24 -4.97
C ASN A 95 -0.34 3.01 -5.01
N GLY A 96 0.21 3.24 -6.22
CA GLY A 96 1.54 3.79 -6.43
C GLY A 96 1.68 5.21 -5.87
N ARG A 97 2.75 5.42 -5.09
CA ARG A 97 3.09 6.70 -4.50
C ARG A 97 4.58 6.99 -4.69
N ILE A 98 4.92 8.17 -5.17
CA ILE A 98 6.30 8.60 -5.37
C ILE A 98 6.55 9.91 -4.63
N SER A 99 7.53 9.95 -3.74
CA SER A 99 7.90 11.17 -3.04
C SER A 99 9.00 11.95 -3.77
N ASP A 100 9.05 13.27 -3.59
CA ASP A 100 10.14 14.14 -4.08
C ASP A 100 11.53 13.64 -3.65
N ARG A 101 11.62 13.10 -2.44
CA ARG A 101 12.85 12.53 -1.90
C ARG A 101 13.29 11.31 -2.70
N SER A 102 12.36 10.45 -3.06
CA SER A 102 12.61 9.27 -3.89
C SER A 102 13.14 9.68 -5.27
N VAL A 103 12.51 10.68 -5.91
CA VAL A 103 12.96 11.19 -7.21
C VAL A 103 14.41 11.69 -7.16
N LYS A 104 14.78 12.42 -6.10
CA LYS A 104 16.16 12.93 -5.92
C LYS A 104 17.18 11.83 -5.71
N GLN A 105 16.83 10.80 -4.94
CA GLN A 105 17.71 9.64 -4.68
C GLN A 105 17.90 8.79 -5.95
N TYR A 106 16.85 8.60 -6.73
CA TYR A 106 16.89 7.80 -7.95
C TYR A 106 17.72 8.43 -9.10
N LYS A 107 18.01 9.73 -9.04
CA LYS A 107 18.90 10.37 -10.02
C LYS A 107 20.28 9.69 -10.15
N TYR A 108 20.79 9.14 -9.06
CA TYR A 108 22.08 8.44 -9.02
C TYR A 108 22.03 6.99 -9.51
N LEU A 109 20.82 6.45 -9.69
CA LEU A 109 20.57 5.05 -10.07
C LEU A 109 19.79 4.94 -11.39
N LEU A 110 19.85 5.96 -12.26
CA LEU A 110 19.00 6.12 -13.45
C LEU A 110 18.97 4.88 -14.37
N GLY A 111 20.09 4.18 -14.55
CA GLY A 111 20.12 2.97 -15.38
C GLY A 111 19.30 1.82 -14.79
N MET A 112 19.51 1.53 -13.51
CA MET A 112 18.79 0.48 -12.80
C MET A 112 17.30 0.80 -12.66
N LEU A 113 16.97 2.06 -12.35
CA LEU A 113 15.58 2.50 -12.23
C LEU A 113 14.82 2.37 -13.55
N ARG A 114 15.41 2.74 -14.67
CA ARG A 114 14.81 2.56 -16.00
C ARG A 114 14.52 1.09 -16.30
N GLU A 115 15.43 0.20 -15.93
CA GLU A 115 15.22 -1.23 -16.09
C GLU A 115 14.05 -1.72 -15.22
N MET A 116 13.96 -1.26 -13.97
CA MET A 116 12.88 -1.58 -13.04
C MET A 116 11.53 -1.09 -13.57
N ILE A 117 11.45 0.20 -13.93
CA ILE A 117 10.23 0.81 -14.49
C ILE A 117 9.82 0.11 -15.78
N GLY A 118 10.75 -0.21 -16.66
CA GLY A 118 10.50 -0.94 -17.91
C GLY A 118 10.00 -2.38 -17.71
N THR A 119 10.06 -2.91 -16.49
CA THR A 119 9.50 -4.22 -16.16
C THR A 119 8.01 -4.15 -15.82
N VAL A 120 7.56 -2.99 -15.33
CA VAL A 120 6.17 -2.80 -14.89
C VAL A 120 5.26 -2.59 -16.09
N LYS A 121 4.15 -3.31 -16.14
CA LYS A 121 3.16 -3.29 -17.23
C LYS A 121 1.97 -2.36 -16.98
N CYS A 122 1.78 -1.94 -15.73
CA CYS A 122 0.72 -1.00 -15.35
C CYS A 122 1.12 -0.27 -14.07
N PHE A 123 0.87 1.02 -14.02
CA PHE A 123 1.08 1.88 -12.86
C PHE A 123 -0.26 2.47 -12.45
N ALA A 124 -0.88 1.93 -11.40
CA ALA A 124 -2.07 2.48 -10.77
C ALA A 124 -1.65 3.43 -9.63
N MET A 125 -1.67 4.72 -9.90
CA MET A 125 -1.10 5.76 -9.03
C MET A 125 -2.15 6.40 -8.13
N GLN A 126 -1.75 6.82 -6.92
CA GLN A 126 -2.67 7.45 -5.96
C GLN A 126 -3.15 8.83 -6.39
N SER A 127 -2.33 9.59 -7.09
CA SER A 127 -2.63 10.97 -7.51
C SER A 127 -2.01 11.34 -8.84
N GLY A 128 -2.47 12.46 -9.42
CA GLY A 128 -1.85 13.04 -10.61
C GLY A 128 -0.40 13.44 -10.39
N ILE A 129 -0.04 13.89 -9.18
CA ILE A 129 1.34 14.24 -8.82
C ILE A 129 2.23 12.99 -8.85
N ASP A 130 1.77 11.88 -8.28
CA ASP A 130 2.50 10.61 -8.30
C ASP A 130 2.65 10.07 -9.72
N ALA A 131 1.60 10.22 -10.56
CA ALA A 131 1.63 9.86 -11.97
C ALA A 131 2.67 10.68 -12.73
N ASP A 132 2.74 11.99 -12.51
CA ASP A 132 3.74 12.85 -13.13
C ASP A 132 5.16 12.48 -12.71
N TYR A 133 5.36 12.14 -11.44
CA TYR A 133 6.67 11.71 -10.95
C TYR A 133 7.13 10.40 -11.58
N ILE A 134 6.28 9.37 -11.65
CA ILE A 134 6.69 8.09 -12.25
C ILE A 134 6.94 8.23 -13.75
N MET A 135 6.21 9.07 -14.47
CA MET A 135 6.46 9.39 -15.88
C MET A 135 7.79 10.11 -16.07
N ARG A 136 8.14 11.08 -15.21
CA ARG A 136 9.46 11.74 -15.22
C ARG A 136 10.60 10.77 -14.94
N LEU A 137 10.36 9.70 -14.21
CA LEU A 137 11.33 8.63 -13.97
C LEU A 137 11.43 7.63 -15.13
N GLY A 138 10.58 7.75 -16.15
CA GLY A 138 10.65 7.00 -17.39
C GLY A 138 9.52 6.01 -17.64
N ALA A 139 8.43 6.05 -16.85
CA ALA A 139 7.25 5.24 -17.14
C ALA A 139 6.53 5.76 -18.41
N PRO A 140 6.17 4.89 -19.35
CA PRO A 140 5.35 5.27 -20.50
C PRO A 140 3.98 5.76 -20.07
N ARG A 141 3.53 6.89 -20.64
CA ARG A 141 2.25 7.53 -20.27
C ARG A 141 1.05 6.59 -20.40
N GLU A 142 1.04 5.77 -21.44
CA GLU A 142 -0.01 4.80 -21.73
C GLU A 142 -0.13 3.68 -20.69
N LEU A 143 0.89 3.47 -19.87
CA LEU A 143 0.90 2.48 -18.77
C LEU A 143 0.54 3.10 -17.42
N VAL A 144 0.33 4.43 -17.34
CA VAL A 144 0.09 5.15 -16.09
C VAL A 144 -1.37 5.58 -15.99
N THR A 145 -2.05 5.18 -14.93
CA THR A 145 -3.44 5.56 -14.62
C THR A 145 -3.54 6.06 -13.19
N VAL A 146 -4.31 7.11 -12.95
CA VAL A 146 -4.63 7.59 -11.59
C VAL A 146 -5.87 6.85 -11.12
N THR A 147 -5.72 6.04 -10.07
CA THR A 147 -6.82 5.21 -9.51
C THR A 147 -7.31 5.69 -8.15
N GLY A 148 -6.64 6.68 -7.57
CA GLY A 148 -6.92 7.11 -6.20
C GLY A 148 -6.16 6.29 -5.15
N ASN A 149 -6.38 6.64 -3.88
CA ASN A 149 -5.74 5.98 -2.76
C ASN A 149 -6.71 5.00 -2.11
N THR A 150 -6.36 3.71 -2.13
CA THR A 150 -7.16 2.62 -1.57
C THR A 150 -7.44 2.73 -0.06
N LYS A 151 -6.75 3.62 0.66
CA LYS A 151 -7.08 3.94 2.05
C LYS A 151 -8.47 4.56 2.21
N PHE A 152 -8.98 5.21 1.17
CA PHE A 152 -10.33 5.81 1.17
C PHE A 152 -11.44 4.82 0.81
N ASP A 153 -11.08 3.61 0.36
CA ASP A 153 -12.05 2.55 0.04
C ASP A 153 -12.48 1.76 1.30
N GLN A 154 -12.00 2.17 2.49
CA GLN A 154 -12.46 1.58 3.74
C GLN A 154 -13.94 1.93 3.95
N ALA A 155 -14.76 0.90 4.07
CA ALA A 155 -16.11 1.07 4.54
C ALA A 155 -16.04 1.61 5.99
N TYR A 156 -16.34 2.88 6.17
CA TYR A 156 -16.61 3.41 7.50
C TYR A 156 -17.86 2.69 8.01
N THR A 157 -17.71 1.87 9.03
CA THR A 157 -18.85 1.32 9.76
C THR A 157 -19.58 2.51 10.36
N SER A 158 -20.82 2.73 9.95
CA SER A 158 -21.68 3.69 10.62
C SER A 158 -21.86 3.22 12.05
N VAL A 159 -21.50 4.05 13.01
CA VAL A 159 -21.72 3.78 14.43
C VAL A 159 -23.22 3.70 14.67
N SER A 160 -23.70 2.63 15.31
CA SER A 160 -25.12 2.52 15.62
C SER A 160 -25.57 3.59 16.61
N PRO A 161 -26.86 3.93 16.65
CA PRO A 161 -27.39 4.89 17.65
C PRO A 161 -27.05 4.49 19.09
N GLU A 162 -27.05 3.19 19.38
CA GLU A 162 -26.72 2.63 20.69
C GLU A 162 -25.24 2.81 21.04
N GLU A 163 -24.34 2.46 20.10
CA GLU A 163 -22.89 2.67 20.27
C GLU A 163 -22.56 4.15 20.42
N ARG A 164 -23.24 5.01 19.65
CA ARG A 164 -23.08 6.46 19.76
C ARG A 164 -23.52 6.98 21.14
N ALA A 165 -24.66 6.50 21.66
CA ALA A 165 -25.15 6.87 22.97
C ALA A 165 -24.19 6.40 24.09
N ALA A 166 -23.67 5.19 23.98
CA ALA A 166 -22.68 4.64 24.92
C ALA A 166 -21.39 5.48 24.93
N LEU A 167 -20.84 5.86 23.77
CA LEU A 167 -19.66 6.71 23.68
C LEU A 167 -19.90 8.11 24.26
N ILE A 168 -21.07 8.72 24.01
CA ILE A 168 -21.44 10.01 24.58
C ILE A 168 -21.46 9.96 26.10
N ALA A 169 -22.02 8.87 26.66
CA ALA A 169 -22.09 8.66 28.12
C ALA A 169 -20.69 8.42 28.71
N GLU A 170 -19.88 7.55 28.09
CA GLU A 170 -18.52 7.23 28.52
C GLU A 170 -17.60 8.45 28.55
N LEU A 171 -17.70 9.29 27.53
CA LEU A 171 -16.90 10.51 27.39
C LEU A 171 -17.46 11.73 28.12
N GLY A 172 -18.61 11.60 28.82
CA GLY A 172 -19.25 12.70 29.56
C GLY A 172 -19.75 13.84 28.65
N LEU A 173 -20.07 13.56 27.40
CA LEU A 173 -20.45 14.56 26.38
C LEU A 173 -21.95 14.82 26.31
N ALA A 174 -22.75 14.27 27.25
CA ALA A 174 -24.19 14.49 27.32
C ALA A 174 -24.48 15.98 27.50
N GLY A 175 -25.22 16.57 26.57
CA GLY A 175 -25.58 18.02 26.59
C GLY A 175 -24.54 18.96 26.01
N ALA A 176 -23.41 18.49 25.51
CA ALA A 176 -22.44 19.32 24.82
C ALA A 176 -23.01 19.85 23.51
N SER A 177 -23.07 21.18 23.36
CA SER A 177 -23.57 21.85 22.15
C SER A 177 -22.55 21.82 21.00
N ARG A 178 -21.27 21.73 21.33
CA ARG A 178 -20.13 21.62 20.38
C ARG A 178 -19.09 20.68 20.95
N ILE A 179 -18.52 19.86 20.08
CA ILE A 179 -17.45 18.91 20.41
C ILE A 179 -16.31 19.16 19.44
N MET A 180 -15.10 19.38 19.96
CA MET A 180 -13.87 19.44 19.19
C MET A 180 -13.05 18.17 19.51
N ILE A 181 -12.55 17.52 18.46
CA ILE A 181 -11.70 16.34 18.61
C ILE A 181 -10.35 16.66 17.96
N ALA A 182 -9.29 16.63 18.76
CA ALA A 182 -7.92 16.69 18.28
C ALA A 182 -7.31 15.28 18.32
N GLY A 183 -7.00 14.72 17.15
CA GLY A 183 -6.47 13.35 17.02
C GLY A 183 -5.00 13.33 16.64
N SER A 184 -4.22 12.35 17.18
CA SER A 184 -2.79 12.17 16.88
C SER A 184 -1.91 13.38 17.20
N THR A 185 -2.23 14.10 18.28
CA THR A 185 -1.46 15.26 18.73
C THR A 185 -0.07 14.85 19.23
N HIS A 186 0.89 15.73 19.06
CA HIS A 186 2.25 15.62 19.58
C HIS A 186 2.42 16.59 20.76
N ARG A 187 3.39 16.31 21.61
CA ARG A 187 3.67 17.12 22.80
C ARG A 187 3.77 18.62 22.48
N GLY A 188 2.90 19.43 23.08
CA GLY A 188 2.80 20.87 22.89
C GLY A 188 1.75 21.32 21.87
N GLU A 189 1.21 20.43 21.05
CA GLU A 189 0.12 20.76 20.12
C GLU A 189 -1.21 20.90 20.85
N GLU A 190 -1.42 20.17 21.96
CA GLU A 190 -2.62 20.25 22.79
C GLU A 190 -2.83 21.67 23.34
N GLU A 191 -1.75 22.33 23.80
CA GLU A 191 -1.82 23.71 24.30
C GLU A 191 -2.20 24.68 23.19
N LEU A 192 -1.68 24.49 21.98
CA LEU A 192 -2.03 25.33 20.83
C LEU A 192 -3.51 25.19 20.43
N VAL A 193 -4.01 23.96 20.46
CA VAL A 193 -5.41 23.66 20.14
C VAL A 193 -6.37 24.24 21.19
N LEU A 194 -5.99 24.19 22.47
CA LEU A 194 -6.81 24.72 23.57
C LEU A 194 -6.83 26.24 23.63
N ASN A 195 -5.80 26.91 23.07
CA ASN A 195 -5.66 28.36 23.06
C ASN A 195 -6.20 29.02 21.77
N ALA A 196 -6.68 28.23 20.79
CA ALA A 196 -7.22 28.68 19.52
C ALA A 196 -8.75 28.83 19.57
#